data_67cc0453501f767ac0a975045967ae2a
#
_entry.id   67cc0453501f767ac0a975045967ae2a
#
_cell.length_a   1.000
_cell.length_b   1.000
_cell.length_c   1.000
_cell.angle_alpha   90.00
_cell.angle_beta   90.00
_cell.angle_gamma   90.00
#
_symmetry.space_group_name_H-M   'P 1'
#
loop_
_entity.id
_entity.type
_entity.pdbx_description
1 polymer ?
#
loop_
_entity_poly.entity_id
_entity_poly.type
_entity_poly.pdbx_seq_one_letter_code
_entity_poly.pdbx_strand_id
1 'polypeptide(L)'
;MKKTALILALAFCTIASNAQSLIPTKFGLKVGMNYANLNITPIEGVKPTDNSAQIGIAAGVCVHIALSDKWFINPEVLYSQKGASFNYRFTDDYPINQRDEYATTNKIVLSYVELNPTISYKASDKIALNFGPSVSFLIGDEYTYTQDPKTATVATHGLTGGLLVAESLDIGLNMGISYFLTEQFFIDTRVYTGFMEVAKATQSYEEIPLTADPTPEYLLKNRAIVLSLAYLF
;
A
#
# COMPACT_ATOMS: atom_id res chain seq x y z
N MET A 1 -22.95 2.94 1.42
CA MET A 1 -21.66 2.52 1.99
C MET A 1 -21.73 2.14 3.47
N LYS A 2 -22.28 2.97 4.40
CA LYS A 2 -22.36 2.61 5.84
C LYS A 2 -23.18 1.36 6.15
N LYS A 3 -24.25 1.07 5.39
CA LYS A 3 -25.11 -0.12 5.58
C LYS A 3 -24.46 -1.43 5.12
N THR A 4 -23.66 -1.41 4.05
CA THR A 4 -22.92 -2.58 3.55
C THR A 4 -21.78 -2.99 4.47
N ALA A 5 -21.07 -2.03 5.05
CA ALA A 5 -20.02 -2.31 6.05
C ALA A 5 -20.58 -2.95 7.32
N LEU A 6 -21.77 -2.51 7.76
CA LEU A 6 -22.46 -3.09 8.93
C LEU A 6 -22.93 -4.53 8.66
N ILE A 7 -23.42 -4.82 7.46
CA ILE A 7 -23.87 -6.17 7.07
C ILE A 7 -22.66 -7.13 6.99
N LEU A 8 -21.52 -6.68 6.45
CA LEU A 8 -20.29 -7.46 6.44
C LEU A 8 -19.76 -7.74 7.85
N ALA A 9 -19.78 -6.75 8.73
CA ALA A 9 -19.38 -6.93 10.13
C ALA A 9 -20.30 -7.90 10.88
N LEU A 10 -21.64 -7.82 10.67
CA LEU A 10 -22.61 -8.74 11.25
C LEU A 10 -22.46 -10.17 10.69
N ALA A 11 -22.23 -10.33 9.39
CA ALA A 11 -21.97 -11.64 8.78
C ALA A 11 -20.68 -12.27 9.33
N PHE A 12 -19.64 -11.47 9.59
CA PHE A 12 -18.41 -11.95 10.21
C PHE A 12 -18.62 -12.41 11.66
N CYS A 13 -19.44 -11.69 12.43
CA CYS A 13 -19.80 -12.08 13.81
C CYS A 13 -20.60 -13.38 13.87
N THR A 14 -21.51 -13.64 12.92
CA THR A 14 -22.31 -14.88 12.88
C THR A 14 -21.51 -16.11 12.49
N ILE A 15 -20.49 -15.95 11.62
CA ILE A 15 -19.57 -17.03 11.27
C ILE A 15 -18.68 -17.37 12.47
N ALA A 16 -18.20 -16.36 13.21
CA ALA A 16 -17.38 -16.54 14.40
C ALA A 16 -18.11 -17.29 15.52
N SER A 17 -19.44 -17.05 15.69
CA SER A 17 -20.22 -17.70 16.76
C SER A 17 -20.46 -19.18 16.53
N ASN A 18 -20.48 -19.67 15.30
CA ASN A 18 -20.73 -21.08 14.98
C ASN A 18 -19.44 -21.92 14.85
N ALA A 19 -18.27 -21.27 14.76
CA ALA A 19 -16.97 -21.95 14.59
C ALA A 19 -16.36 -22.44 15.92
N GLN A 20 -16.93 -22.10 17.07
CA GLN A 20 -16.32 -22.32 18.38
C GLN A 20 -16.23 -23.78 18.86
N SER A 21 -16.75 -24.76 18.13
CA SER A 21 -16.78 -26.14 18.68
C SER A 21 -15.86 -27.14 18.03
N LEU A 22 -15.19 -26.85 16.90
CA LEU A 22 -14.45 -27.89 16.15
C LEU A 22 -13.04 -27.50 15.67
N ILE A 23 -12.70 -26.21 15.59
CA ILE A 23 -11.40 -25.77 15.05
C ILE A 23 -10.76 -24.78 16.04
N PRO A 24 -9.53 -25.03 16.56
CA PRO A 24 -8.85 -24.10 17.44
C PRO A 24 -8.64 -22.75 16.75
N THR A 25 -9.34 -21.74 17.23
CA THR A 25 -9.36 -20.41 16.64
C THR A 25 -8.98 -19.38 17.72
N LYS A 26 -7.98 -18.54 17.42
CA LYS A 26 -7.57 -17.41 18.26
C LYS A 26 -7.80 -16.11 17.49
N PHE A 27 -8.31 -15.10 18.18
CA PHE A 27 -8.41 -13.73 17.65
C PHE A 27 -7.21 -12.93 18.08
N GLY A 28 -6.85 -11.91 17.32
CA GLY A 28 -5.70 -11.10 17.66
C GLY A 28 -5.77 -9.68 17.14
N LEU A 29 -4.88 -8.88 17.68
CA LEU A 29 -4.59 -7.51 17.23
C LEU A 29 -3.21 -7.49 16.60
N LYS A 30 -3.07 -6.68 15.57
CA LYS A 30 -1.82 -6.50 14.83
C LYS A 30 -1.54 -5.03 14.65
N VAL A 31 -0.30 -4.60 14.93
CA VAL A 31 0.19 -3.24 14.71
C VAL A 31 1.59 -3.30 14.14
N GLY A 32 1.88 -2.42 13.20
CA GLY A 32 3.17 -2.42 12.53
C GLY A 32 3.38 -1.20 11.65
N MET A 33 4.43 -1.28 10.86
CA MET A 33 4.81 -0.26 9.89
C MET A 33 5.06 -0.89 8.52
N ASN A 34 4.77 -0.11 7.51
CA ASN A 34 5.09 -0.39 6.12
C ASN A 34 6.30 0.45 5.70
N TYR A 35 7.30 -0.16 5.14
CA TYR A 35 8.33 0.51 4.34
C TYR A 35 7.93 0.32 2.88
N ALA A 36 7.15 1.27 2.37
CA ALA A 36 6.47 1.16 1.08
C ALA A 36 7.16 2.00 0.01
N ASN A 37 7.09 1.51 -1.21
CA ASN A 37 7.54 2.20 -2.41
C ASN A 37 6.58 1.94 -3.57
N LEU A 38 6.61 2.80 -4.59
CA LEU A 38 5.90 2.60 -5.85
C LEU A 38 6.89 2.16 -6.92
N ASN A 39 6.59 1.04 -7.57
CA ASN A 39 7.29 0.66 -8.78
C ASN A 39 6.75 1.51 -9.92
N ILE A 40 7.58 2.40 -10.45
CA ILE A 40 7.22 3.33 -11.51
C ILE A 40 7.67 2.72 -12.83
N THR A 41 6.72 2.39 -13.70
CA THR A 41 7.00 1.95 -15.06
C THR A 41 6.73 3.12 -16.00
N PRO A 42 7.73 3.74 -16.61
CA PRO A 42 7.53 4.80 -17.59
C PRO A 42 6.93 4.21 -18.86
N ILE A 43 5.91 4.86 -19.43
CA ILE A 43 5.33 4.44 -20.72
C ILE A 43 6.06 5.13 -21.86
N GLU A 44 6.53 6.38 -21.71
CA GLU A 44 7.47 7.03 -22.65
C GLU A 44 8.28 8.15 -21.94
N GLY A 45 9.57 8.14 -22.17
CA GLY A 45 10.49 9.30 -22.19
C GLY A 45 11.06 9.81 -20.87
N VAL A 46 10.37 9.94 -19.75
CA VAL A 46 10.89 10.59 -18.53
C VAL A 46 10.84 9.65 -17.32
N LYS A 47 12.00 9.36 -16.74
CA LYS A 47 12.08 8.59 -15.48
C LYS A 47 12.19 9.58 -14.31
N PRO A 48 11.50 9.34 -13.19
CA PRO A 48 11.78 10.07 -11.96
C PRO A 48 13.24 9.83 -11.56
N THR A 49 13.92 10.87 -11.11
CA THR A 49 15.37 10.80 -10.81
C THR A 49 15.65 10.08 -9.51
N ASP A 50 14.75 10.17 -8.54
CA ASP A 50 14.87 9.53 -7.22
C ASP A 50 13.51 8.98 -6.81
N ASN A 51 13.47 7.70 -6.49
CA ASN A 51 12.28 7.04 -5.99
C ASN A 51 12.60 6.48 -4.59
N SER A 52 12.05 7.12 -3.56
CA SER A 52 12.32 6.83 -2.16
C SER A 52 11.10 6.19 -1.50
N ALA A 53 11.37 5.17 -0.68
CA ALA A 53 10.33 4.53 0.09
C ALA A 53 9.83 5.43 1.24
N GLN A 54 8.58 5.25 1.62
CA GLN A 54 7.94 5.91 2.74
C GLN A 54 7.59 4.94 3.85
N ILE A 55 7.63 5.46 5.08
CA ILE A 55 7.14 4.73 6.24
C ILE A 55 5.66 5.07 6.42
N GLY A 56 4.82 4.05 6.43
CA GLY A 56 3.41 4.11 6.75
C GLY A 56 3.07 3.22 7.93
N ILE A 57 1.88 3.37 8.49
CA ILE A 57 1.38 2.53 9.57
C ILE A 57 0.53 1.38 9.02
N ALA A 58 0.52 0.25 9.75
CA ALA A 58 -0.39 -0.86 9.53
C ALA A 58 -0.99 -1.29 10.88
N ALA A 59 -2.31 -1.37 11.00
CA ALA A 59 -2.97 -1.78 12.24
C ALA A 59 -4.32 -2.43 11.96
N GLY A 60 -4.68 -3.44 12.74
CA GLY A 60 -5.99 -4.08 12.60
C GLY A 60 -6.14 -5.36 13.39
N VAL A 61 -6.97 -6.24 12.89
CA VAL A 61 -7.33 -7.50 13.53
C VAL A 61 -6.90 -8.68 12.68
N CYS A 62 -6.57 -9.77 13.35
CA CYS A 62 -6.26 -11.04 12.71
C CYS A 62 -6.99 -12.20 13.41
N VAL A 63 -7.18 -13.27 12.68
CA VAL A 63 -7.71 -14.53 13.21
C VAL A 63 -6.70 -15.61 12.89
N HIS A 64 -6.41 -16.46 13.87
CA HIS A 64 -5.53 -17.60 13.71
C HIS A 64 -6.34 -18.88 13.82
N ILE A 65 -6.46 -19.61 12.72
CA ILE A 65 -7.27 -20.81 12.58
C ILE A 65 -6.35 -21.98 12.31
N ALA A 66 -6.23 -22.91 13.27
CA ALA A 66 -5.41 -24.11 13.10
C ALA A 66 -6.14 -25.15 12.23
N LEU A 67 -5.58 -25.48 11.07
CA LEU A 67 -6.08 -26.55 10.20
C LEU A 67 -5.46 -27.90 10.57
N SER A 68 -4.23 -27.88 11.06
CA SER A 68 -3.48 -29.04 11.54
C SER A 68 -2.34 -28.56 12.44
N ASP A 69 -1.51 -29.46 12.95
CA ASP A 69 -0.33 -29.11 13.78
C ASP A 69 0.67 -28.21 13.07
N LYS A 70 0.66 -28.16 11.74
CA LYS A 70 1.62 -27.39 10.92
C LYS A 70 0.99 -26.34 10.03
N TRP A 71 -0.31 -26.41 9.75
CA TRP A 71 -0.98 -25.51 8.82
C TRP A 71 -2.02 -24.65 9.50
N PHE A 72 -2.02 -23.38 9.19
CA PHE A 72 -2.93 -22.38 9.72
C PHE A 72 -3.47 -21.51 8.59
N ILE A 73 -4.65 -20.94 8.78
CA ILE A 73 -5.16 -19.83 7.98
C ILE A 73 -5.21 -18.61 8.90
N ASN A 74 -4.67 -17.49 8.44
CA ASN A 74 -4.66 -16.23 9.18
C ASN A 74 -5.33 -15.14 8.34
N PRO A 75 -6.66 -15.05 8.32
CA PRO A 75 -7.35 -13.91 7.73
C PRO A 75 -7.11 -12.66 8.57
N GLU A 76 -6.81 -11.56 7.91
CA GLU A 76 -6.53 -10.26 8.52
C GLU A 76 -7.35 -9.15 7.86
N VAL A 77 -7.78 -8.19 8.65
CA VAL A 77 -8.33 -6.91 8.19
C VAL A 77 -7.47 -5.81 8.78
N LEU A 78 -6.76 -5.06 7.94
CA LEU A 78 -5.81 -4.06 8.36
C LEU A 78 -6.14 -2.70 7.72
N TYR A 79 -6.03 -1.63 8.49
CA TYR A 79 -5.71 -0.32 7.95
C TYR A 79 -4.23 -0.30 7.58
N SER A 80 -3.90 0.20 6.40
CA SER A 80 -2.52 0.17 5.89
C SER A 80 -2.22 1.41 5.06
N GLN A 81 -1.12 2.09 5.35
CA GLN A 81 -0.63 3.21 4.56
C GLN A 81 0.56 2.76 3.72
N LYS A 82 0.49 3.04 2.42
CA LYS A 82 1.55 2.79 1.43
C LYS A 82 1.83 4.07 0.65
N GLY A 83 2.86 4.08 -0.17
CA GLY A 83 3.18 5.21 -1.02
C GLY A 83 4.67 5.32 -1.34
N ALA A 84 5.05 6.46 -1.91
CA ALA A 84 6.44 6.77 -2.24
C ALA A 84 6.68 8.28 -2.27
N SER A 85 7.95 8.65 -2.25
CA SER A 85 8.42 9.99 -2.59
C SER A 85 9.33 9.91 -3.81
N PHE A 86 9.14 10.80 -4.77
CA PHE A 86 9.94 10.83 -5.99
C PHE A 86 10.18 12.25 -6.47
N ASN A 87 11.33 12.46 -7.09
CA ASN A 87 11.76 13.76 -7.60
C ASN A 87 11.71 13.76 -9.12
N TYR A 88 11.28 14.89 -9.69
CA TYR A 88 11.46 15.20 -11.10
C TYR A 88 12.40 16.38 -11.26
N ARG A 89 13.22 16.35 -12.30
CA ARG A 89 13.95 17.50 -12.78
C ARG A 89 13.38 17.89 -14.15
N PHE A 90 12.96 19.12 -14.24
CA PHE A 90 12.52 19.74 -15.49
C PHE A 90 13.62 20.69 -15.95
N THR A 91 13.99 20.59 -17.22
CA THR A 91 14.78 21.63 -17.90
C THR A 91 13.82 22.39 -18.78
N ASP A 92 13.54 23.63 -18.44
CA ASP A 92 12.83 24.53 -19.35
C ASP A 92 13.77 24.93 -20.49
N ASP A 93 13.58 24.33 -21.64
CA ASP A 93 14.24 24.76 -22.90
C ASP A 93 13.48 25.97 -23.51
N TYR A 94 13.22 27.00 -22.71
CA TYR A 94 12.73 28.26 -23.28
C TYR A 94 13.89 29.02 -23.91
N PRO A 95 13.74 29.57 -25.14
CA PRO A 95 14.87 30.07 -25.95
C PRO A 95 15.41 31.44 -25.56
N ILE A 96 15.33 31.87 -24.30
CA ILE A 96 15.86 33.16 -23.86
C ILE A 96 16.74 32.97 -22.62
N ASN A 97 17.97 32.53 -22.84
CA ASN A 97 19.17 32.77 -22.00
C ASN A 97 19.13 32.40 -20.50
N GLN A 98 18.17 31.68 -19.97
CA GLN A 98 18.22 31.14 -18.61
C GLN A 98 17.64 29.72 -18.62
N ARG A 99 18.52 28.73 -18.45
CA ARG A 99 18.15 27.37 -18.09
C ARG A 99 17.89 27.36 -16.60
N ASP A 100 16.65 27.47 -16.21
CA ASP A 100 16.26 27.25 -14.82
C ASP A 100 15.94 25.76 -14.66
N GLU A 101 16.82 25.04 -13.94
CA GLU A 101 16.54 23.67 -13.49
C GLU A 101 15.62 23.73 -12.28
N TYR A 102 14.41 23.21 -12.42
CA TYR A 102 13.48 23.06 -11.29
C TYR A 102 13.52 21.62 -10.81
N ALA A 103 13.79 21.44 -9.52
CA ALA A 103 13.63 20.16 -8.86
C ALA A 103 12.29 20.13 -8.13
N THR A 104 11.50 19.09 -8.33
CA THR A 104 10.23 18.91 -7.62
C THR A 104 10.27 17.64 -6.81
N THR A 105 9.82 17.72 -5.55
CA THR A 105 9.63 16.57 -4.68
C THR A 105 8.14 16.26 -4.59
N ASN A 106 7.77 15.06 -4.99
CA ASN A 106 6.41 14.56 -4.97
C ASN A 106 6.31 13.47 -3.91
N LYS A 107 5.31 13.57 -3.04
CA LYS A 107 5.02 12.58 -2.01
C LYS A 107 3.59 12.10 -2.17
N ILE A 108 3.41 10.78 -2.30
CA ILE A 108 2.11 10.12 -2.37
C ILE A 108 1.93 9.26 -1.14
N VAL A 109 0.80 9.40 -0.44
CA VAL A 109 0.37 8.52 0.63
C VAL A 109 -0.99 7.95 0.26
N LEU A 110 -1.09 6.63 0.22
CA LEU A 110 -2.31 5.89 -0.08
C LEU A 110 -2.73 5.10 1.16
N SER A 111 -3.93 5.35 1.65
CA SER A 111 -4.51 4.71 2.83
C SER A 111 -5.53 3.67 2.40
N TYR A 112 -5.37 2.43 2.88
CA TYR A 112 -6.17 1.28 2.48
C TYR A 112 -6.83 0.59 3.68
N VAL A 113 -7.96 -0.06 3.40
CA VAL A 113 -8.42 -1.22 4.16
C VAL A 113 -8.01 -2.46 3.39
N GLU A 114 -7.20 -3.31 4.00
CA GLU A 114 -6.65 -4.54 3.41
C GLU A 114 -7.33 -5.77 3.97
N LEU A 115 -7.66 -6.71 3.08
CA LEU A 115 -8.08 -8.06 3.40
C LEU A 115 -6.96 -9.02 2.99
N ASN A 116 -6.37 -9.72 3.95
CA ASN A 116 -5.22 -10.61 3.75
C ASN A 116 -5.57 -12.04 4.22
N PRO A 117 -6.18 -12.90 3.40
CA PRO A 117 -6.35 -14.31 3.71
C PRO A 117 -5.02 -15.04 3.52
N THR A 118 -4.26 -15.19 4.60
CA THR A 118 -2.89 -15.74 4.59
C THR A 118 -2.91 -17.20 5.04
N ILE A 119 -2.22 -18.07 4.32
CA ILE A 119 -1.90 -19.44 4.72
C ILE A 119 -0.51 -19.44 5.34
N SER A 120 -0.36 -20.12 6.47
CA SER A 120 0.88 -20.23 7.22
C SER A 120 1.28 -21.68 7.43
N TYR A 121 2.56 -21.96 7.23
CA TYR A 121 3.18 -23.24 7.51
C TYR A 121 4.17 -23.11 8.66
N LYS A 122 3.92 -23.82 9.76
CA LYS A 122 4.79 -23.89 10.93
C LYS A 122 6.04 -24.73 10.60
N ALA A 123 7.13 -24.06 10.27
CA ALA A 123 8.40 -24.68 9.95
C ALA A 123 9.13 -25.18 11.21
N SER A 124 8.93 -24.50 12.34
CA SER A 124 9.40 -24.91 13.68
C SER A 124 8.43 -24.36 14.74
N ASP A 125 8.69 -24.66 16.02
CA ASP A 125 7.86 -24.14 17.12
C ASP A 125 7.85 -22.62 17.20
N LYS A 126 8.87 -21.95 16.66
CA LYS A 126 9.01 -20.51 16.70
C LYS A 126 8.86 -19.82 15.34
N ILE A 127 8.85 -20.57 14.24
CA ILE A 127 8.89 -19.96 12.90
C ILE A 127 7.74 -20.50 12.06
N ALA A 128 6.98 -19.60 11.46
CA ALA A 128 6.02 -19.92 10.42
C ALA A 128 6.31 -19.12 9.14
N LEU A 129 6.12 -19.78 8.00
CA LEU A 129 6.19 -19.17 6.68
C LEU A 129 4.77 -18.81 6.25
N ASN A 130 4.59 -17.60 5.78
CA ASN A 130 3.28 -17.01 5.43
C ASN A 130 3.21 -16.72 3.95
N PHE A 131 2.07 -17.03 3.34
CA PHE A 131 1.80 -16.73 1.95
C PHE A 131 0.30 -16.50 1.73
N GLY A 132 -0.05 -15.51 0.93
CA GLY A 132 -1.46 -15.29 0.60
C GLY A 132 -1.70 -14.05 -0.26
N PRO A 133 -2.86 -14.00 -0.92
CA PRO A 133 -3.27 -12.81 -1.63
C PRO A 133 -3.58 -11.65 -0.66
N SER A 134 -3.62 -10.45 -1.21
CA SER A 134 -4.07 -9.25 -0.53
C SER A 134 -4.99 -8.48 -1.45
N VAL A 135 -6.10 -8.02 -0.91
CA VAL A 135 -7.04 -7.13 -1.58
C VAL A 135 -7.16 -5.86 -0.76
N SER A 136 -6.77 -4.74 -1.33
CA SER A 136 -6.69 -3.45 -0.66
C SER A 136 -7.66 -2.47 -1.29
N PHE A 137 -8.56 -1.90 -0.49
CA PHE A 137 -9.52 -0.88 -0.90
C PHE A 137 -9.02 0.47 -0.46
N LEU A 138 -8.84 1.40 -1.40
CA LEU A 138 -8.43 2.77 -1.12
C LEU A 138 -9.53 3.51 -0.36
N ILE A 139 -9.18 4.09 0.78
CA ILE A 139 -10.09 4.88 1.63
C ILE A 139 -9.65 6.33 1.79
N GLY A 140 -8.44 6.65 1.35
CA GLY A 140 -7.90 8.01 1.35
C GLY A 140 -6.57 8.08 0.64
N ASP A 141 -6.32 9.22 0.04
CA ASP A 141 -5.08 9.55 -0.65
C ASP A 141 -4.64 10.97 -0.30
N GLU A 142 -3.34 11.17 -0.23
CA GLU A 142 -2.71 12.47 -0.01
C GLU A 142 -1.55 12.62 -0.98
N TYR A 143 -1.52 13.74 -1.67
CA TYR A 143 -0.45 14.13 -2.57
C TYR A 143 0.15 15.47 -2.11
N THR A 144 1.46 15.48 -1.91
CA THR A 144 2.20 16.70 -1.57
C THR A 144 3.23 16.97 -2.66
N TYR A 145 3.20 18.19 -3.17
CA TYR A 145 4.12 18.69 -4.18
C TYR A 145 4.94 19.84 -3.57
N THR A 146 6.27 19.78 -3.72
CA THR A 146 7.17 20.85 -3.29
C THR A 146 8.12 21.18 -4.44
N GLN A 147 8.18 22.46 -4.82
CA GLN A 147 9.09 22.96 -5.85
C GLN A 147 10.27 23.67 -5.20
N ASP A 148 11.49 23.50 -5.75
CA ASP A 148 12.68 24.22 -5.35
C ASP A 148 13.04 25.26 -6.45
N PRO A 149 13.27 26.54 -6.13
CA PRO A 149 13.29 27.14 -4.80
C PRO A 149 11.90 27.14 -4.13
N LYS A 150 11.87 26.91 -2.82
CA LYS A 150 10.70 26.67 -1.98
C LYS A 150 9.68 27.81 -1.99
N THR A 151 8.96 27.96 -3.07
CA THR A 151 7.94 29.06 -3.19
C THR A 151 6.53 28.62 -2.88
N ALA A 152 6.24 27.30 -2.96
CA ALA A 152 4.92 26.81 -2.58
C ALA A 152 4.97 25.32 -2.19
N THR A 153 4.35 24.98 -1.06
CA THR A 153 3.97 23.60 -0.75
C THR A 153 2.46 23.51 -0.95
N VAL A 154 2.02 22.70 -1.88
CA VAL A 154 0.60 22.46 -2.11
C VAL A 154 0.30 21.05 -1.62
N ALA A 155 -0.46 20.95 -0.53
CA ALA A 155 -1.05 19.68 -0.10
C ALA A 155 -2.47 19.61 -0.67
N THR A 156 -2.75 18.60 -1.47
CA THR A 156 -4.11 18.34 -1.98
C THR A 156 -4.61 17.02 -1.41
N HIS A 157 -5.77 17.07 -0.76
CA HIS A 157 -6.54 15.89 -0.41
C HIS A 157 -7.46 15.56 -1.59
N GLY A 158 -7.31 14.35 -2.09
CA GLY A 158 -7.97 13.94 -3.31
C GLY A 158 -7.15 14.31 -4.55
N LEU A 159 -6.64 13.31 -5.24
CA LEU A 159 -5.81 13.48 -6.45
C LEU A 159 -6.63 13.99 -7.65
N THR A 160 -7.51 14.97 -7.43
CA THR A 160 -8.37 15.57 -8.46
C THR A 160 -7.74 16.75 -9.18
N GLY A 161 -6.47 17.02 -8.92
CA GLY A 161 -5.74 18.17 -9.50
C GLY A 161 -4.92 17.86 -10.76
N GLY A 162 -5.39 16.99 -11.65
CA GLY A 162 -4.86 16.88 -13.02
C GLY A 162 -3.56 16.09 -13.21
N LEU A 163 -2.80 15.77 -12.17
CA LEU A 163 -1.47 15.11 -12.31
C LEU A 163 -1.46 13.64 -11.88
N LEU A 164 -2.32 13.23 -10.97
CA LEU A 164 -2.39 11.86 -10.46
C LEU A 164 -3.84 11.48 -10.16
N VAL A 165 -4.25 10.32 -10.63
CA VAL A 165 -5.55 9.72 -10.31
C VAL A 165 -5.27 8.41 -9.58
N ALA A 166 -5.70 8.30 -8.32
CA ALA A 166 -5.58 7.08 -7.55
C ALA A 166 -6.69 6.08 -7.91
N GLU A 167 -6.31 4.82 -8.06
CA GLU A 167 -7.24 3.72 -8.30
C GLU A 167 -7.78 3.18 -6.97
N SER A 168 -9.06 2.80 -6.96
CA SER A 168 -9.76 2.40 -5.73
C SER A 168 -9.37 1.01 -5.20
N LEU A 169 -8.73 0.18 -6.02
CA LEU A 169 -8.43 -1.21 -5.72
C LEU A 169 -6.97 -1.54 -6.00
N ASP A 170 -6.33 -2.23 -5.06
CA ASP A 170 -5.02 -2.84 -5.25
C ASP A 170 -5.10 -4.33 -4.88
N ILE A 171 -4.65 -5.19 -5.78
CA ILE A 171 -4.57 -6.63 -5.57
C ILE A 171 -3.10 -7.03 -5.66
N GLY A 172 -2.65 -7.81 -4.70
CA GLY A 172 -1.26 -8.23 -4.63
C GLY A 172 -1.07 -9.55 -3.90
N LEU A 173 0.18 -9.82 -3.59
CA LEU A 173 0.64 -11.00 -2.91
C LEU A 173 1.49 -10.64 -1.72
N ASN A 174 1.25 -11.33 -0.61
CA ASN A 174 2.06 -11.30 0.60
C ASN A 174 2.87 -12.58 0.73
N MET A 175 4.16 -12.44 1.03
CA MET A 175 5.05 -13.53 1.43
C MET A 175 5.83 -13.10 2.67
N GLY A 176 5.92 -13.95 3.69
CA GLY A 176 6.55 -13.52 4.93
C GLY A 176 6.91 -14.63 5.89
N ILE A 177 7.42 -14.19 7.02
CA ILE A 177 7.86 -15.05 8.12
C ILE A 177 7.30 -14.46 9.41
N SER A 178 6.67 -15.32 10.23
CA SER A 178 6.31 -14.99 11.61
C SER A 178 7.28 -15.68 12.57
N TYR A 179 7.74 -14.91 13.55
CA TYR A 179 8.55 -15.42 14.66
C TYR A 179 7.78 -15.33 15.97
N PHE A 180 7.45 -16.47 16.55
CA PHE A 180 6.70 -16.56 17.81
C PHE A 180 7.63 -16.34 19.00
N LEU A 181 7.42 -15.24 19.73
CA LEU A 181 8.07 -14.93 20.99
C LEU A 181 7.49 -15.77 22.13
N THR A 182 6.16 -15.90 22.11
CA THR A 182 5.35 -16.75 22.99
C THR A 182 4.22 -17.37 22.15
N GLU A 183 3.34 -18.15 22.77
CA GLU A 183 2.14 -18.66 22.08
C GLU A 183 1.14 -17.56 21.68
N GLN A 184 1.25 -16.40 22.30
CA GLN A 184 0.35 -15.26 22.09
C GLN A 184 1.00 -14.14 21.28
N PHE A 185 2.30 -13.89 21.47
CA PHE A 185 3.03 -12.81 20.79
C PHE A 185 3.89 -13.32 19.66
N PHE A 186 3.77 -12.69 18.49
CA PHE A 186 4.66 -12.94 17.38
C PHE A 186 4.99 -11.67 16.60
N ILE A 187 6.19 -11.65 16.04
CA ILE A 187 6.63 -10.66 15.07
C ILE A 187 6.38 -11.24 13.68
N ASP A 188 5.78 -10.45 12.80
CA ASP A 188 5.52 -10.83 11.43
C ASP A 188 6.22 -9.86 10.48
N THR A 189 7.05 -10.40 9.60
CA THR A 189 7.72 -9.65 8.55
C THR A 189 7.29 -10.20 7.21
N ARG A 190 6.82 -9.33 6.32
CA ARG A 190 6.36 -9.74 4.98
C ARG A 190 6.78 -8.77 3.90
N VAL A 191 6.90 -9.28 2.70
CA VAL A 191 7.00 -8.50 1.46
C VAL A 191 5.64 -8.53 0.78
N TYR A 192 5.16 -7.36 0.42
CA TYR A 192 3.97 -7.15 -0.40
C TYR A 192 4.38 -6.75 -1.81
N THR A 193 3.73 -7.32 -2.81
CA THR A 193 3.88 -6.93 -4.22
C THR A 193 2.51 -6.76 -4.83
N GLY A 194 2.16 -5.52 -5.22
CA GLY A 194 0.94 -5.20 -5.94
C GLY A 194 1.06 -5.54 -7.43
N PHE A 195 -0.02 -6.04 -8.01
CA PHE A 195 -0.12 -6.37 -9.43
C PHE A 195 -0.90 -5.32 -10.21
N MET A 196 -1.80 -4.60 -9.53
CA MET A 196 -2.62 -3.57 -10.14
C MET A 196 -1.90 -2.22 -10.15
N GLU A 197 -2.32 -1.38 -11.08
CA GLU A 197 -1.96 0.03 -11.10
C GLU A 197 -2.76 0.73 -10.00
N VAL A 198 -2.07 1.43 -9.11
CA VAL A 198 -2.69 2.10 -7.96
C VAL A 198 -2.81 3.60 -8.16
N ALA A 199 -2.08 4.13 -9.14
CA ALA A 199 -2.22 5.52 -9.59
C ALA A 199 -1.68 5.67 -11.01
N LYS A 200 -2.26 6.62 -11.73
CA LYS A 200 -1.81 7.05 -13.05
C LYS A 200 -1.41 8.51 -12.97
N ALA A 201 -0.21 8.81 -13.42
CA ALA A 201 0.23 10.18 -13.57
C ALA A 201 -0.01 10.62 -15.03
N THR A 202 -0.91 11.58 -15.21
CA THR A 202 -1.12 12.25 -16.49
C THR A 202 -0.54 13.66 -16.38
N GLN A 203 0.43 13.99 -17.21
CA GLN A 203 0.95 15.34 -17.31
C GLN A 203 0.15 16.07 -18.38
N SER A 204 -0.87 16.83 -18.01
CA SER A 204 -1.57 17.72 -18.94
C SER A 204 -0.88 19.07 -18.96
N TYR A 205 -0.16 19.37 -20.03
CA TYR A 205 0.23 20.73 -20.36
C TYR A 205 -0.99 21.44 -20.98
N GLU A 206 -1.67 22.26 -20.22
CA GLU A 206 -2.91 22.93 -20.68
C GLU A 206 -2.66 24.12 -21.60
N GLU A 207 -1.41 24.50 -21.96
CA GLU A 207 -1.13 25.72 -22.72
C GLU A 207 -0.04 25.64 -23.80
N ILE A 208 0.09 24.53 -24.55
CA ILE A 208 0.87 24.58 -25.79
C ILE A 208 0.10 23.90 -26.94
N PRO A 209 -0.56 24.67 -27.83
CA PRO A 209 -1.21 24.10 -28.99
C PRO A 209 -0.22 23.99 -30.15
N LEU A 210 0.77 23.13 -30.12
CA LEU A 210 1.55 22.78 -31.31
C LEU A 210 2.38 21.52 -31.04
N THR A 211 1.95 20.45 -31.72
CA THR A 211 2.52 19.09 -31.73
C THR A 211 2.11 18.22 -30.53
N ALA A 212 1.20 17.31 -30.82
CA ALA A 212 0.72 16.30 -29.89
C ALA A 212 1.83 15.28 -29.60
N ASP A 213 2.73 15.58 -28.66
CA ASP A 213 3.49 14.54 -28.00
C ASP A 213 2.58 13.91 -26.92
N PRO A 214 2.47 12.58 -26.89
CA PRO A 214 1.63 11.91 -25.93
C PRO A 214 2.12 12.27 -24.51
N THR A 215 1.18 12.71 -23.67
CA THR A 215 1.42 12.93 -22.25
C THR A 215 1.99 11.63 -21.65
N PRO A 216 3.14 11.66 -20.99
CA PRO A 216 3.71 10.47 -20.40
C PRO A 216 2.77 9.90 -19.33
N GLU A 217 2.25 8.73 -19.56
CA GLU A 217 1.50 7.96 -18.57
C GLU A 217 2.49 7.12 -17.76
N TYR A 218 2.48 7.29 -16.44
CA TYR A 218 3.24 6.45 -15.54
C TYR A 218 2.31 5.46 -14.87
N LEU A 219 2.68 4.19 -14.91
CA LEU A 219 1.99 3.14 -14.19
C LEU A 219 2.68 2.93 -12.85
N LEU A 220 1.94 3.09 -11.77
CA LEU A 220 2.43 3.00 -10.40
C LEU A 220 1.86 1.76 -9.73
N LYS A 221 2.75 0.87 -9.23
CA LYS A 221 2.37 -0.34 -8.50
C LYS A 221 2.97 -0.35 -7.11
N ASN A 222 2.19 -0.71 -6.11
CA ASN A 222 2.66 -0.79 -4.73
C ASN A 222 3.66 -1.92 -4.49
N ARG A 223 4.69 -1.62 -3.71
CA ARG A 223 5.58 -2.58 -3.06
C ARG A 223 5.80 -2.16 -1.62
N ALA A 224 5.87 -3.12 -0.70
CA ALA A 224 6.15 -2.80 0.68
C ALA A 224 6.88 -3.95 1.38
N ILE A 225 7.70 -3.59 2.36
CA ILE A 225 8.13 -4.47 3.43
C ILE A 225 7.31 -4.07 4.66
N VAL A 226 6.64 -5.04 5.26
CA VAL A 226 5.79 -4.83 6.44
C VAL A 226 6.46 -5.50 7.62
N LEU A 227 6.62 -4.76 8.72
CA LEU A 227 7.04 -5.30 10.00
C LEU A 227 5.94 -5.03 11.02
N SER A 228 5.46 -6.07 11.68
CA SER A 228 4.38 -5.96 12.64
C SER A 228 4.54 -6.86 13.85
N LEU A 229 3.93 -6.44 14.96
CA LEU A 229 3.75 -7.20 16.17
C LEU A 229 2.28 -7.61 16.27
N ALA A 230 2.00 -8.84 16.62
CA ALA A 230 0.67 -9.35 16.83
C ALA A 230 0.52 -10.00 18.20
N TYR A 231 -0.68 -9.86 18.76
CA TYR A 231 -1.09 -10.51 20.01
C TYR A 231 -2.35 -11.31 19.77
N LEU A 232 -2.34 -12.59 20.16
CA LEU A 232 -3.48 -13.51 20.09
C LEU A 232 -4.09 -13.71 21.48
N PHE A 233 -5.42 -13.65 21.54
CA PHE A 233 -6.19 -13.86 22.77
C PHE A 233 -6.50 -15.34 23.02
#